data_f86131b9dece1a1d989c9c3f76c1fd1d
#
_entry.id   f86131b9dece1a1d989c9c3f76c1fd1d
#
_cell.length_a   1.000
_cell.length_b   1.000
_cell.length_c   1.000
_cell.angle_alpha   90.00
_cell.angle_beta   90.00
_cell.angle_gamma   90.00
#
_symmetry.space_group_name_H-M   'P 1'
#
loop_
_entity.id
_entity.type
_entity.pdbx_description
1 polymer ?
#
loop_
_entity_poly.entity_id
_entity_poly.type
_entity_poly.pdbx_seq_one_letter_code
_entity_poly.pdbx_strand_id
1 'polypeptide(L)'
;MATSNIKAVFSCDIQKVWDVVTSLSNYWWRSDLSKVKILSEKEFIEHTKDGYPTKFTVTCTEICKRWEFDMENSNMKGHWTGVFNKKGDCTEIDFTEEVTAKKII
;
A
#
# COMPACT_ATOMS: atom_id res chain seq x y z
N MET A 1 -15.89 7.22 -8.43
CA MET A 1 -14.58 6.57 -8.26
C MET A 1 -13.47 7.55 -8.59
N ALA A 2 -12.44 7.60 -7.76
CA ALA A 2 -11.26 8.42 -7.98
C ALA A 2 -10.04 7.52 -8.18
N THR A 3 -9.18 7.88 -9.13
CA THR A 3 -7.97 7.12 -9.44
C THR A 3 -6.76 8.04 -9.34
N SER A 4 -5.74 7.58 -8.62
CA SER A 4 -4.46 8.27 -8.49
C SER A 4 -3.33 7.36 -8.93
N ASN A 5 -2.33 7.92 -9.57
CA ASN A 5 -1.16 7.16 -10.03
C ASN A 5 0.11 7.94 -9.72
N ILE A 6 1.12 7.23 -9.21
CA ILE A 6 2.45 7.79 -8.95
C ILE A 6 3.49 6.89 -9.61
N LYS A 7 4.40 7.50 -10.37
CA LYS A 7 5.56 6.85 -10.92
C LYS A 7 6.81 7.54 -10.39
N ALA A 8 7.79 6.75 -9.97
CA ALA A 8 9.04 7.28 -9.44
C ALA A 8 10.18 6.31 -9.69
N VAL A 9 11.42 6.82 -9.65
CA VAL A 9 12.63 6.02 -9.78
C VAL A 9 13.47 6.26 -8.53
N PHE A 10 13.89 5.18 -7.89
CA PHE A 10 14.74 5.23 -6.70
C PHE A 10 16.12 4.66 -7.02
N SER A 11 17.17 5.31 -6.51
CA SER A 11 18.55 4.83 -6.62
C SER A 11 18.85 3.75 -5.59
N CYS A 12 17.96 2.76 -5.54
CA CYS A 12 18.05 1.61 -4.63
C CYS A 12 17.73 0.34 -5.40
N ASP A 13 18.26 -0.78 -4.92
CA ASP A 13 17.96 -2.06 -5.52
C ASP A 13 16.51 -2.46 -5.23
N ILE A 14 15.94 -3.27 -6.11
CA ILE A 14 14.51 -3.62 -6.09
C ILE A 14 14.11 -4.38 -4.83
N GLN A 15 15.00 -5.20 -4.27
CA GLN A 15 14.70 -5.93 -3.04
C GLN A 15 14.49 -4.97 -1.86
N LYS A 16 15.33 -3.96 -1.78
CA LYS A 16 15.23 -2.94 -0.72
C LYS A 16 13.95 -2.14 -0.83
N VAL A 17 13.60 -1.71 -2.05
CA VAL A 17 12.37 -0.95 -2.29
C VAL A 17 11.15 -1.82 -1.95
N TRP A 18 11.16 -3.06 -2.39
CA TRP A 18 10.12 -4.02 -2.08
C TRP A 18 9.94 -4.21 -0.57
N ASP A 19 11.04 -4.44 0.15
CA ASP A 19 11.00 -4.68 1.59
C ASP A 19 10.43 -3.49 2.36
N VAL A 20 10.80 -2.28 1.98
CA VAL A 20 10.28 -1.07 2.62
C VAL A 20 8.78 -0.90 2.38
N VAL A 21 8.35 -1.06 1.13
CA VAL A 21 6.95 -0.83 0.76
C VAL A 21 6.02 -1.88 1.37
N THR A 22 6.45 -3.15 1.40
CA THR A 22 5.61 -4.25 1.88
C THR A 22 5.74 -4.54 3.38
N SER A 23 6.62 -3.84 4.09
CA SER A 23 6.79 -4.04 5.53
C SER A 23 5.60 -3.52 6.32
N LEU A 24 4.92 -4.42 7.04
CA LEU A 24 3.78 -4.07 7.89
C LEU A 24 4.20 -3.69 9.30
N SER A 25 5.40 -4.06 9.72
CA SER A 25 5.91 -3.79 11.07
C SER A 25 6.86 -2.61 11.13
N ASN A 26 7.39 -2.15 10.01
CA ASN A 26 8.33 -1.05 9.93
C ASN A 26 7.77 0.07 9.04
N TYR A 27 6.94 0.93 9.63
CA TYR A 27 6.24 2.01 8.95
C TYR A 27 6.68 3.41 9.40
N TRP A 28 7.88 3.52 9.91
CA TRP A 28 8.42 4.79 10.40
C TRP A 28 8.45 5.90 9.33
N TRP A 29 8.49 5.51 8.06
CA TRP A 29 8.47 6.44 6.93
C TRP A 29 7.06 6.99 6.64
N ARG A 30 6.03 6.44 7.29
CA ARG A 30 4.64 6.88 7.14
C ARG A 30 4.24 7.74 8.35
N SER A 31 4.13 9.06 8.13
CA SER A 31 3.79 10.00 9.21
C SER A 31 2.30 10.00 9.57
N ASP A 32 1.46 9.44 8.71
CA ASP A 32 0.01 9.38 8.90
C ASP A 32 -0.46 8.22 9.78
N LEU A 33 0.41 7.26 10.08
CA LEU A 33 0.04 6.07 10.84
C LEU A 33 0.45 6.16 12.30
N SER A 34 -0.45 5.69 13.19
CA SER A 34 -0.13 5.49 14.60
C SER A 34 0.25 4.05 14.88
N LYS A 35 -0.39 3.09 14.21
CA LYS A 35 -0.06 1.67 14.33
C LYS A 35 -0.62 0.87 13.17
N VAL A 36 -0.04 -0.32 12.96
CA VAL A 36 -0.55 -1.34 12.05
C VAL A 36 -0.80 -2.59 12.87
N LYS A 37 -2.02 -3.13 12.79
CA LYS A 37 -2.39 -4.38 13.45
C LYS A 37 -2.46 -5.48 12.40
N ILE A 38 -1.58 -6.48 12.50
CA ILE A 38 -1.54 -7.61 11.58
C ILE A 38 -2.54 -8.66 12.06
N LEU A 39 -3.52 -9.01 11.22
CA LEU A 39 -4.53 -10.02 11.51
C LEU A 39 -4.14 -11.39 10.99
N SER A 40 -3.50 -11.44 9.82
CA SER A 40 -3.05 -12.67 9.16
C SER A 40 -2.00 -12.30 8.11
N GLU A 41 -1.53 -13.28 7.34
CA GLU A 41 -0.58 -13.04 6.25
C GLU A 41 -1.13 -12.10 5.17
N LYS A 42 -2.45 -12.03 5.03
CA LYS A 42 -3.11 -11.26 3.98
C LYS A 42 -3.95 -10.11 4.48
N GLU A 43 -4.15 -10.01 5.79
CA GLU A 43 -5.05 -9.00 6.36
C GLU A 43 -4.37 -8.19 7.43
N PHE A 44 -4.55 -6.87 7.36
CA PHE A 44 -4.04 -5.96 8.39
C PHE A 44 -4.93 -4.72 8.48
N ILE A 45 -4.84 -4.04 9.60
CA ILE A 45 -5.55 -2.78 9.85
C ILE A 45 -4.53 -1.70 10.11
N GLU A 46 -4.62 -0.60 9.35
CA GLU A 46 -3.85 0.62 9.62
C GLU A 46 -4.72 1.58 10.43
N HIS A 47 -4.12 2.15 11.48
CA HIS A 47 -4.76 3.20 12.27
C HIS A 47 -4.03 4.52 12.01
N THR A 48 -4.77 5.56 11.65
CA THR A 48 -4.23 6.90 11.54
C THR A 48 -3.93 7.45 12.95
N LYS A 49 -3.24 8.59 13.03
CA LYS A 49 -2.96 9.24 14.31
C LYS A 49 -4.24 9.64 15.04
N ASP A 50 -5.33 9.82 14.32
CA ASP A 50 -6.66 10.07 14.88
C ASP A 50 -7.37 8.79 15.34
N GLY A 51 -6.71 7.63 15.19
CA GLY A 51 -7.26 6.34 15.56
C GLY A 51 -8.23 5.73 14.55
N TYR A 52 -8.35 6.32 13.37
CA TYR A 52 -9.29 5.88 12.34
C TYR A 52 -8.80 4.59 11.66
N PRO A 53 -9.56 3.49 11.71
CA PRO A 53 -9.11 2.21 11.17
C PRO A 53 -9.48 2.03 9.71
N THR A 54 -8.54 1.46 8.93
CA THR A 54 -8.79 0.99 7.57
C THR A 54 -8.30 -0.44 7.47
N LYS A 55 -9.15 -1.34 7.00
CA LYS A 55 -8.80 -2.75 6.80
C LYS A 55 -8.24 -2.95 5.41
N PHE A 56 -7.13 -3.69 5.34
CA PHE A 56 -6.44 -4.04 4.11
C PHE A 56 -6.43 -5.54 3.92
N THR A 57 -6.73 -6.00 2.71
CA THR A 57 -6.68 -7.40 2.33
C THR A 57 -5.77 -7.55 1.12
N VAL A 58 -4.64 -8.23 1.28
CA VAL A 58 -3.70 -8.46 0.20
C VAL A 58 -4.28 -9.45 -0.80
N THR A 59 -4.36 -9.06 -2.07
CA THR A 59 -4.96 -9.87 -3.13
C THR A 59 -3.93 -10.45 -4.10
N CYS A 60 -2.73 -9.86 -4.18
CA CYS A 60 -1.68 -10.34 -5.06
C CYS A 60 -0.32 -10.03 -4.44
N THR A 61 0.58 -11.02 -4.42
CA THR A 61 1.97 -10.86 -4.01
C THR A 61 2.87 -11.60 -4.97
N GLU A 62 3.60 -10.85 -5.78
CA GLU A 62 4.67 -11.36 -6.64
C GLU A 62 5.94 -10.62 -6.25
N ILE A 63 6.83 -11.28 -5.52
CA ILE A 63 8.00 -10.66 -4.90
C ILE A 63 8.81 -9.84 -5.92
N CYS A 64 9.08 -8.59 -5.59
CA CYS A 64 9.83 -7.63 -6.42
C CYS A 64 9.19 -7.32 -7.77
N LYS A 65 7.90 -7.64 -7.94
CA LYS A 65 7.17 -7.39 -9.20
C LYS A 65 5.87 -6.68 -8.98
N ARG A 66 5.02 -7.25 -8.13
CA ARG A 66 3.65 -6.74 -7.98
C ARG A 66 3.09 -7.01 -6.59
N TRP A 67 2.44 -6.01 -6.02
CA TRP A 67 1.72 -6.13 -4.75
C TRP A 67 0.40 -5.39 -4.87
N GLU A 68 -0.69 -6.08 -4.56
CA GLU A 68 -2.02 -5.49 -4.62
C GLU A 68 -2.79 -5.79 -3.35
N PHE A 69 -3.64 -4.85 -2.94
CA PHE A 69 -4.53 -5.05 -1.82
C PHE A 69 -5.83 -4.26 -2.00
N ASP A 70 -6.90 -4.79 -1.40
CA ASP A 70 -8.14 -4.07 -1.21
C ASP A 70 -8.07 -3.32 0.10
N MET A 71 -8.73 -2.18 0.18
CA MET A 71 -8.83 -1.39 1.40
C MET A 71 -10.27 -0.96 1.62
N GLU A 72 -10.67 -0.93 2.88
CA GLU A 72 -12.03 -0.56 3.24
C GLU A 72 -12.11 0.03 4.64
N ASN A 73 -12.91 1.08 4.77
CA ASN A 73 -13.31 1.65 6.05
C ASN A 73 -14.76 2.11 5.96
N SER A 74 -15.25 2.83 6.96
CA SER A 74 -16.65 3.28 6.99
C SER A 74 -16.99 4.32 5.90
N ASN A 75 -15.99 5.00 5.33
CA ASN A 75 -16.20 6.08 4.37
C ASN A 75 -15.90 5.71 2.93
N MET A 76 -15.11 4.65 2.71
CA MET A 76 -14.65 4.31 1.37
C MET A 76 -14.28 2.84 1.25
N LYS A 77 -14.18 2.40 -0.01
CA LYS A 77 -13.48 1.16 -0.34
C LYS A 77 -12.66 1.40 -1.59
N GLY A 78 -11.56 0.66 -1.74
CA GLY A 78 -10.67 0.86 -2.86
C GLY A 78 -9.75 -0.32 -3.09
N HIS A 79 -8.89 -0.14 -4.08
CA HIS A 79 -7.89 -1.11 -4.47
C HIS A 79 -6.58 -0.39 -4.77
N TRP A 80 -5.47 -0.96 -4.34
CA TRP A 80 -4.13 -0.42 -4.58
C TRP A 80 -3.30 -1.44 -5.33
N THR A 81 -2.61 -0.99 -6.37
CA THR A 81 -1.73 -1.81 -7.19
C THR A 81 -0.35 -1.19 -7.23
N GLY A 82 0.66 -1.95 -6.82
CA GLY A 82 2.04 -1.54 -6.93
C GLY A 82 2.80 -2.44 -7.90
N VAL A 83 3.45 -1.84 -8.89
CA VAL A 83 4.30 -2.53 -9.86
C VAL A 83 5.73 -2.05 -9.66
N PHE A 84 6.67 -3.00 -9.62
CA PHE A 84 8.08 -2.75 -9.35
C PHE A 84 8.89 -3.25 -10.53
N ASN A 85 9.75 -2.39 -11.08
CA ASN A 85 10.60 -2.75 -12.23
C ASN A 85 12.06 -2.38 -11.96
N LYS A 86 12.95 -3.32 -12.23
CA LYS A 86 14.38 -3.08 -12.15
C LYS A 86 14.84 -2.28 -13.36
N LYS A 87 15.57 -1.20 -13.13
CA LYS A 87 16.15 -0.32 -14.16
C LYS A 87 17.65 -0.14 -13.87
N GLY A 88 18.49 -1.09 -14.30
CA GLY A 88 19.90 -1.07 -13.97
C GLY A 88 20.12 -1.16 -12.46
N ASP A 89 20.77 -0.16 -11.85
CA ASP A 89 20.98 -0.08 -10.41
C ASP A 89 19.84 0.62 -9.67
N CYS A 90 18.81 1.04 -10.42
CA CYS A 90 17.64 1.75 -9.88
C CYS A 90 16.41 0.89 -9.92
N THR A 91 15.37 1.34 -9.22
CA THR A 91 14.05 0.71 -9.22
C THR A 91 13.00 1.72 -9.63
N GLU A 92 12.20 1.39 -10.63
CA GLU A 92 11.04 2.17 -11.03
C GLU A 92 9.80 1.58 -10.34
N ILE A 93 9.00 2.44 -9.75
CA ILE A 93 7.70 2.06 -9.19
C ILE A 93 6.57 2.71 -9.99
N ASP A 94 5.45 1.99 -10.05
CA ASP A 94 4.20 2.47 -10.64
C ASP A 94 3.08 2.07 -9.70
N PHE A 95 2.60 3.03 -8.90
CA PHE A 95 1.58 2.79 -7.88
C PHE A 95 0.26 3.43 -8.30
N THR A 96 -0.80 2.64 -8.29
CA THR A 96 -2.15 3.10 -8.65
C THR A 96 -3.11 2.84 -7.51
N GLU A 97 -3.90 3.84 -7.14
CA GLU A 97 -4.93 3.75 -6.13
C GLU A 97 -6.29 4.09 -6.76
N GLU A 98 -7.26 3.21 -6.56
CA GLU A 98 -8.64 3.42 -7.00
C GLU A 98 -9.53 3.43 -5.76
N VAL A 99 -10.27 4.50 -5.55
CA VAL A 99 -11.10 4.69 -4.34
C VAL A 99 -12.51 5.09 -4.72
N THR A 100 -13.48 4.44 -4.08
CA THR A 100 -14.89 4.77 -4.23
C THR A 100 -15.44 5.16 -2.85
N ALA A 101 -16.02 6.36 -2.76
CA ALA A 101 -16.67 6.81 -1.54
C ALA A 101 -17.95 6.03 -1.30
N LYS A 102 -18.20 5.64 -0.05
CA LYS A 102 -19.47 5.03 0.35
C LYS A 102 -20.52 6.13 0.50
N LYS A 103 -21.71 5.87 -0.01
CA LYS A 103 -22.82 6.80 0.19
C LYS A 103 -23.26 6.75 1.65
N ILE A 104 -23.34 7.93 2.24
CA ILE A 104 -23.97 8.10 3.54
C ILE A 104 -25.40 8.50 3.28
N ILE A 105 -26.33 7.67 3.72
CA ILE A 105 -27.76 7.95 3.59
C ILE A 105 -28.25 8.52 4.92
#